data_efcfcf1b9de92947653c632d456a31fd
#
_entry.id   efcfcf1b9de92947653c632d456a31fd
#
_cell.length_a   1.000
_cell.length_b   1.000
_cell.length_c   1.000
_cell.angle_alpha   90.00
_cell.angle_beta   90.00
_cell.angle_gamma   90.00
#
_symmetry.space_group_name_H-M   'P 1'
#
loop_
_entity.id
_entity.type
_entity.pdbx_description
1 polymer ?
#
loop_
_entity_poly.entity_id
_entity_poly.type
_entity_poly.pdbx_seq_one_letter_code
_entity_poly.pdbx_strand_id
1 'polypeptide(L)'
;MKKLFVVTGAGGHLGGTIIRQLEGGQNEVRGLLFRDEKKTDGENTHYYRGDVRDAESLRPLFEGCGDKETIVIHTAGLIDISNHVSPELYDVNVNGTKNILTLCREYQVKRLVYVSSVHAIPERKEKGVTGETQRFSPAYVTGGYAKTKAAATRIVLQAAKRGLDVVVVHPSGILGPYDRSGNHLVQMVAEYLNGTLPACVKGGYDFVDVRDVAQGCLLAAEKGRSGECYILSDRYCEIREVLAIAGAAAGKKMLPVLPIWMAKMAAPFIQLHARRKKRRPLYTAYSLHVLGSGERFSHKKATDELGYHPRDLQETIRDMVADLQPQPV
;
A
#
# COMPACT_ATOMS: atom_id res chain seq x y z
N MET A 1 -25.76 -2.92 15.25
CA MET A 1 -25.23 -1.57 15.50
C MET A 1 -24.63 -1.06 14.21
N LYS A 2 -24.85 0.21 13.81
CA LYS A 2 -24.13 0.81 12.68
C LYS A 2 -22.64 0.87 13.03
N LYS A 3 -21.78 0.44 12.11
CA LYS A 3 -20.32 0.55 12.27
C LYS A 3 -19.85 1.91 11.77
N LEU A 4 -18.80 2.43 12.38
CA LEU A 4 -18.05 3.57 11.88
C LEU A 4 -16.68 3.09 11.39
N PHE A 5 -16.39 3.34 10.12
CA PHE A 5 -15.07 3.11 9.55
C PHE A 5 -14.30 4.43 9.47
N VAL A 6 -13.14 4.50 10.10
CA VAL A 6 -12.20 5.62 9.98
C VAL A 6 -11.04 5.15 9.10
N VAL A 7 -10.90 5.75 7.92
CA VAL A 7 -9.87 5.40 6.94
C VAL A 7 -8.86 6.55 6.82
N THR A 8 -7.64 6.35 7.26
CA THR A 8 -6.57 7.33 7.03
C THR A 8 -5.93 7.11 5.67
N GLY A 9 -5.44 8.18 5.03
CA GLY A 9 -4.90 8.09 3.67
C GLY A 9 -5.99 7.91 2.61
N ALA A 10 -7.15 8.51 2.83
CA ALA A 10 -8.34 8.43 1.99
C ALA A 10 -8.15 8.95 0.55
N GLY A 11 -7.19 9.87 0.34
CA GLY A 11 -6.79 10.35 -0.98
C GLY A 11 -5.85 9.41 -1.73
N GLY A 12 -5.25 8.43 -1.05
CA GLY A 12 -4.33 7.46 -1.64
C GLY A 12 -5.02 6.35 -2.43
N HIS A 13 -4.23 5.59 -3.20
CA HIS A 13 -4.72 4.50 -4.04
C HIS A 13 -5.52 3.45 -3.24
N LEU A 14 -4.94 2.91 -2.15
CA LEU A 14 -5.60 1.91 -1.32
C LEU A 14 -6.73 2.50 -0.46
N GLY A 15 -6.48 3.61 0.24
CA GLY A 15 -7.48 4.23 1.11
C GLY A 15 -8.72 4.67 0.36
N GLY A 16 -8.54 5.29 -0.83
CA GLY A 16 -9.64 5.64 -1.72
C GLY A 16 -10.43 4.42 -2.23
N THR A 17 -9.74 3.31 -2.49
CA THR A 17 -10.39 2.06 -2.92
C THR A 17 -11.18 1.40 -1.80
N ILE A 18 -10.67 1.43 -0.54
CA ILE A 18 -11.42 0.96 0.63
C ILE A 18 -12.71 1.75 0.81
N ILE A 19 -12.62 3.08 0.74
CA ILE A 19 -13.80 3.94 0.87
C ILE A 19 -14.82 3.63 -0.23
N ARG A 20 -14.37 3.50 -1.48
CA ARG A 20 -15.23 3.11 -2.62
C ARG A 20 -15.96 1.78 -2.39
N GLN A 21 -15.33 0.81 -1.74
CA GLN A 21 -15.98 -0.47 -1.39
C GLN A 21 -16.96 -0.35 -0.22
N LEU A 22 -16.83 0.68 0.61
CA LEU A 22 -17.75 0.98 1.71
C LEU A 22 -18.90 1.89 1.29
N GLU A 23 -18.77 2.63 0.17
CA GLU A 23 -19.80 3.51 -0.38
C GLU A 23 -21.06 2.71 -0.76
N GLY A 24 -22.21 3.32 -0.54
CA GLY A 24 -23.52 2.68 -0.76
C GLY A 24 -23.97 1.70 0.32
N GLY A 25 -23.12 1.41 1.31
CA GLY A 25 -23.45 0.61 2.49
C GLY A 25 -24.16 1.43 3.58
N GLN A 26 -24.63 0.73 4.62
CA GLN A 26 -25.33 1.37 5.76
C GLN A 26 -24.36 1.94 6.83
N ASN A 27 -23.05 1.71 6.68
CA ASN A 27 -22.04 2.12 7.63
C ASN A 27 -21.61 3.57 7.40
N GLU A 28 -21.28 4.28 8.47
CA GLU A 28 -20.66 5.59 8.39
C GLU A 28 -19.17 5.42 8.05
N VAL A 29 -18.66 6.26 7.17
CA VAL A 29 -17.25 6.27 6.76
C VAL A 29 -16.66 7.66 6.97
N ARG A 30 -15.51 7.73 7.62
CA ARG A 30 -14.73 8.96 7.78
C ARG A 30 -13.36 8.78 7.15
N GLY A 31 -13.08 9.61 6.14
CA GLY A 31 -11.82 9.60 5.40
C GLY A 31 -10.89 10.74 5.84
N LEU A 32 -9.65 10.42 6.20
CA LEU A 32 -8.61 11.43 6.43
C LEU A 32 -7.94 11.82 5.11
N LEU A 33 -8.05 13.09 4.73
CA LEU A 33 -7.35 13.71 3.62
C LEU A 33 -6.16 14.53 4.12
N PHE A 34 -5.07 14.50 3.36
CA PHE A 34 -3.88 15.27 3.65
C PHE A 34 -3.83 16.54 2.80
N ARG A 35 -3.58 17.69 3.42
CA ARG A 35 -3.40 19.00 2.76
C ARG A 35 -4.48 19.32 1.71
N ASP A 36 -4.06 19.42 0.44
CA ASP A 36 -4.89 19.89 -0.69
C ASP A 36 -5.63 18.75 -1.42
N GLU A 37 -5.58 17.52 -0.89
CA GLU A 37 -6.37 16.43 -1.44
C GLU A 37 -7.86 16.80 -1.43
N LYS A 38 -8.55 16.53 -2.54
CA LYS A 38 -9.96 16.89 -2.69
C LYS A 38 -10.82 15.65 -2.84
N LYS A 39 -11.83 15.55 -2.02
CA LYS A 39 -12.92 14.58 -2.13
C LYS A 39 -14.20 15.27 -1.69
N THR A 40 -15.31 14.82 -2.21
CA THR A 40 -16.65 15.33 -1.88
C THR A 40 -17.32 14.34 -0.95
N ASP A 41 -17.98 14.83 0.08
CA ASP A 41 -18.77 14.03 0.98
C ASP A 41 -19.90 13.31 0.23
N GLY A 42 -20.15 12.07 0.62
CA GLY A 42 -21.27 11.28 0.18
C GLY A 42 -22.35 11.18 1.27
N GLU A 43 -23.40 10.39 1.03
CA GLU A 43 -24.50 10.23 1.98
C GLU A 43 -24.05 9.74 3.36
N ASN A 44 -23.17 8.72 3.38
CA ASN A 44 -22.62 8.12 4.62
C ASN A 44 -21.11 8.27 4.72
N THR A 45 -20.48 9.06 3.85
CA THR A 45 -19.03 9.24 3.79
C THR A 45 -18.69 10.69 3.98
N HIS A 46 -17.86 10.99 4.98
CA HIS A 46 -17.41 12.34 5.31
C HIS A 46 -15.89 12.42 5.32
N TYR A 47 -15.35 13.50 4.77
CA TYR A 47 -13.90 13.71 4.69
C TYR A 47 -13.43 14.79 5.64
N TYR A 48 -12.38 14.48 6.37
CA TYR A 48 -11.72 15.35 7.34
C TYR A 48 -10.31 15.65 6.88
N ARG A 49 -9.83 16.85 7.16
CA ARG A 49 -8.45 17.25 6.88
C ARG A 49 -7.59 17.10 8.11
N GLY A 50 -6.38 16.54 7.95
CA GLY A 50 -5.43 16.43 9.04
C GLY A 50 -4.12 15.79 8.58
N ASP A 51 -3.17 15.78 9.48
CA ASP A 51 -1.85 15.20 9.30
C ASP A 51 -1.62 14.15 10.38
N VAL A 52 -1.27 12.92 9.99
CA VAL A 52 -0.99 11.86 10.97
C VAL A 52 0.14 12.22 11.96
N ARG A 53 1.00 13.18 11.61
CA ARG A 53 2.05 13.70 12.48
C ARG A 53 1.53 14.61 13.60
N ASP A 54 0.34 15.17 13.42
CA ASP A 54 -0.32 16.06 14.37
C ASP A 54 -1.58 15.40 14.94
N ALA A 55 -1.48 14.87 16.16
CA ALA A 55 -2.56 14.15 16.81
C ALA A 55 -3.81 15.02 17.02
N GLU A 56 -3.65 16.33 17.26
CA GLU A 56 -4.78 17.23 17.47
C GLU A 56 -5.60 17.41 16.18
N SER A 57 -4.93 17.49 15.02
CA SER A 57 -5.61 17.57 13.72
C SER A 57 -6.45 16.32 13.40
N LEU A 58 -6.20 15.20 14.07
CA LEU A 58 -6.90 13.93 13.85
C LEU A 58 -8.14 13.77 14.75
N ARG A 59 -8.27 14.51 15.85
CA ARG A 59 -9.37 14.36 16.81
C ARG A 59 -10.76 14.43 16.19
N PRO A 60 -11.04 15.32 15.22
CA PRO A 60 -12.35 15.38 14.58
C PRO A 60 -12.80 14.06 13.91
N LEU A 61 -11.84 13.23 13.47
CA LEU A 61 -12.13 11.89 12.91
C LEU A 61 -12.76 10.95 13.95
N PHE A 62 -12.46 11.15 15.24
CA PHE A 62 -12.82 10.26 16.34
C PHE A 62 -13.96 10.81 17.20
N GLU A 63 -14.39 12.05 17.00
CA GLU A 63 -15.49 12.64 17.75
C GLU A 63 -16.79 11.84 17.57
N GLY A 64 -17.48 11.55 18.69
CA GLY A 64 -18.71 10.76 18.68
C GLY A 64 -18.51 9.26 18.33
N CYS A 65 -17.30 8.72 18.48
CA CYS A 65 -17.02 7.29 18.28
C CYS A 65 -17.58 6.39 19.40
N GLY A 66 -17.79 6.94 20.61
CA GLY A 66 -18.13 6.16 21.82
C GLY A 66 -19.41 5.34 21.73
N ASP A 67 -20.38 5.76 20.90
CA ASP A 67 -21.67 5.10 20.75
C ASP A 67 -21.71 4.15 19.54
N LYS A 68 -20.59 3.95 18.84
CA LYS A 68 -20.51 3.18 17.60
C LYS A 68 -19.41 2.10 17.68
N GLU A 69 -19.63 1.00 16.98
CA GLU A 69 -18.56 0.03 16.74
C GLU A 69 -17.56 0.64 15.75
N THR A 70 -16.53 1.29 16.28
CA THR A 70 -15.55 2.02 15.47
C THR A 70 -14.40 1.12 15.06
N ILE A 71 -14.13 1.08 13.75
CA ILE A 71 -13.02 0.36 13.13
C ILE A 71 -12.12 1.37 12.42
N VAL A 72 -10.85 1.38 12.75
CA VAL A 72 -9.84 2.22 12.08
C VAL A 72 -9.08 1.38 11.07
N ILE A 73 -8.98 1.84 9.81
CA ILE A 73 -8.11 1.24 8.80
C ILE A 73 -7.02 2.27 8.48
N HIS A 74 -5.82 2.00 8.98
CA HIS A 74 -4.70 2.94 8.87
C HIS A 74 -3.86 2.63 7.64
N THR A 75 -4.16 3.32 6.52
CA THR A 75 -3.41 3.20 5.27
C THR A 75 -2.45 4.35 5.02
N ALA A 76 -2.58 5.47 5.75
CA ALA A 76 -1.69 6.61 5.60
C ALA A 76 -0.22 6.22 5.81
N GLY A 77 0.61 6.60 4.87
CA GLY A 77 2.03 6.32 4.90
C GLY A 77 2.74 6.92 3.69
N LEU A 78 3.97 7.33 3.90
CA LEU A 78 4.84 7.83 2.85
C LEU A 78 5.64 6.65 2.26
N ILE A 79 5.60 6.50 0.94
CA ILE A 79 6.41 5.52 0.21
C ILE A 79 7.61 6.26 -0.39
N ASP A 80 8.81 5.88 0.03
CA ASP A 80 10.07 6.38 -0.50
C ASP A 80 10.96 5.21 -0.92
N ILE A 81 11.35 5.20 -2.17
CA ILE A 81 12.22 4.18 -2.75
C ILE A 81 13.72 4.49 -2.58
N SER A 82 14.08 5.38 -1.66
CA SER A 82 15.47 5.63 -1.25
C SER A 82 15.96 4.61 -0.22
N ASN A 83 17.28 4.47 -0.13
CA ASN A 83 17.89 3.62 0.91
C ASN A 83 17.89 4.25 2.31
N HIS A 84 17.66 5.55 2.40
CA HIS A 84 17.78 6.32 3.63
C HIS A 84 16.43 6.54 4.29
N VAL A 85 16.42 6.49 5.61
CA VAL A 85 15.27 6.91 6.41
C VAL A 85 15.38 8.43 6.58
N SER A 86 14.57 9.19 5.82
CA SER A 86 14.47 10.62 6.05
C SER A 86 13.67 10.91 7.32
N PRO A 87 13.88 12.08 7.97
CA PRO A 87 13.06 12.50 9.12
C PRO A 87 11.56 12.49 8.79
N GLU A 88 11.17 12.98 7.62
CA GLU A 88 9.77 13.00 7.19
C GLU A 88 9.20 11.59 7.02
N LEU A 89 9.96 10.66 6.41
CA LEU A 89 9.55 9.27 6.24
C LEU A 89 9.31 8.58 7.59
N TYR A 90 10.21 8.83 8.56
CA TYR A 90 10.07 8.31 9.91
C TYR A 90 8.88 8.91 10.64
N ASP A 91 8.71 10.21 10.54
CA ASP A 91 7.65 10.97 11.21
C ASP A 91 6.27 10.52 10.73
N VAL A 92 6.05 10.42 9.43
CA VAL A 92 4.78 9.95 8.87
C VAL A 92 4.53 8.49 9.24
N ASN A 93 5.49 7.59 8.94
CA ASN A 93 5.23 6.16 9.03
C ASN A 93 5.31 5.61 10.46
N VAL A 94 6.13 6.20 11.32
CA VAL A 94 6.33 5.69 12.70
C VAL A 94 5.62 6.55 13.72
N ASN A 95 5.88 7.86 13.76
CA ASN A 95 5.26 8.74 14.74
C ASN A 95 3.78 8.96 14.44
N GLY A 96 3.41 9.08 13.14
CA GLY A 96 2.01 9.10 12.71
C GLY A 96 1.24 7.86 13.15
N THR A 97 1.84 6.66 12.98
CA THR A 97 1.24 5.42 13.49
C THR A 97 1.08 5.43 15.02
N LYS A 98 2.05 5.98 15.79
CA LYS A 98 1.91 6.13 17.24
C LYS A 98 0.74 7.05 17.62
N ASN A 99 0.54 8.14 16.89
CA ASN A 99 -0.58 9.04 17.13
C ASN A 99 -1.92 8.32 16.91
N ILE A 100 -2.05 7.55 15.83
CA ILE A 100 -3.25 6.72 15.58
C ILE A 100 -3.46 5.71 16.71
N LEU A 101 -2.42 5.02 17.18
CA LEU A 101 -2.53 4.08 18.31
C LEU A 101 -2.97 4.76 19.60
N THR A 102 -2.51 5.99 19.85
CA THR A 102 -2.91 6.78 21.02
C THR A 102 -4.39 7.14 20.95
N LEU A 103 -4.85 7.65 19.81
CA LEU A 103 -6.25 7.99 19.58
C LEU A 103 -7.16 6.75 19.62
N CYS A 104 -6.74 5.62 19.04
CA CYS A 104 -7.49 4.38 19.14
C CYS A 104 -7.74 3.94 20.59
N ARG A 105 -6.78 4.16 21.50
CA ARG A 105 -6.95 3.87 22.93
C ARG A 105 -7.82 4.90 23.62
N GLU A 106 -7.57 6.18 23.38
CA GLU A 106 -8.31 7.30 23.97
C GLU A 106 -9.80 7.21 23.65
N TYR A 107 -10.15 6.91 22.39
CA TYR A 107 -11.52 6.81 21.91
C TYR A 107 -12.09 5.38 21.95
N GLN A 108 -11.41 4.44 22.58
CA GLN A 108 -11.85 3.04 22.78
C GLN A 108 -12.27 2.37 21.46
N VAL A 109 -11.49 2.60 20.40
CA VAL A 109 -11.71 2.01 19.07
C VAL A 109 -11.80 0.48 19.20
N LYS A 110 -12.84 -0.11 18.60
CA LYS A 110 -13.11 -1.55 18.64
C LYS A 110 -11.98 -2.36 18.00
N ARG A 111 -11.47 -1.89 16.85
CA ARG A 111 -10.41 -2.59 16.10
C ARG A 111 -9.60 -1.62 15.24
N LEU A 112 -8.30 -1.85 15.20
CA LEU A 112 -7.39 -1.22 14.25
C LEU A 112 -6.89 -2.24 13.24
N VAL A 113 -7.11 -2.00 11.94
CA VAL A 113 -6.43 -2.68 10.85
C VAL A 113 -5.27 -1.79 10.40
N TYR A 114 -4.05 -2.24 10.65
CA TYR A 114 -2.83 -1.53 10.24
C TYR A 114 -2.31 -2.08 8.92
N VAL A 115 -2.20 -1.21 7.92
CA VAL A 115 -1.61 -1.56 6.62
C VAL A 115 -0.10 -1.36 6.67
N SER A 116 0.61 -2.46 6.81
CA SER A 116 2.06 -2.54 6.73
C SER A 116 2.53 -2.71 5.27
N SER A 117 3.45 -3.59 5.00
CA SER A 117 3.94 -4.00 3.67
C SER A 117 4.70 -5.31 3.80
N VAL A 118 4.76 -6.12 2.74
CA VAL A 118 5.68 -7.26 2.68
C VAL A 118 7.15 -6.85 2.86
N HIS A 119 7.50 -5.62 2.49
CA HIS A 119 8.85 -5.07 2.71
C HIS A 119 9.23 -4.88 4.19
N ALA A 120 8.27 -4.96 5.13
CA ALA A 120 8.55 -4.98 6.57
C ALA A 120 9.01 -6.35 7.07
N ILE A 121 8.73 -7.41 6.30
CA ILE A 121 9.09 -8.79 6.63
C ILE A 121 10.59 -8.98 6.44
N PRO A 122 11.30 -9.65 7.37
CA PRO A 122 12.74 -9.90 7.23
C PRO A 122 13.08 -10.60 5.91
N GLU A 123 14.09 -10.09 5.21
CA GLU A 123 14.61 -10.68 3.97
C GLU A 123 15.15 -12.10 4.24
N ARG A 124 14.79 -13.03 3.37
CA ARG A 124 15.29 -14.42 3.45
C ARG A 124 16.57 -14.55 2.65
N LYS A 125 17.53 -15.32 3.18
CA LYS A 125 18.76 -15.69 2.47
C LYS A 125 18.52 -16.79 1.43
N GLU A 126 17.53 -17.62 1.66
CA GLU A 126 17.18 -18.75 0.79
C GLU A 126 16.00 -18.42 -0.12
N LYS A 127 16.05 -18.93 -1.34
CA LYS A 127 14.92 -18.82 -2.27
C LYS A 127 13.74 -19.63 -1.75
N GLY A 128 12.56 -19.05 -1.82
CA GLY A 128 11.34 -19.73 -1.38
C GLY A 128 10.17 -18.77 -1.27
N VAL A 129 9.04 -19.29 -0.85
CA VAL A 129 7.85 -18.49 -0.58
C VAL A 129 7.89 -18.03 0.88
N THR A 130 7.74 -16.74 1.10
CA THR A 130 7.76 -16.11 2.42
C THR A 130 6.34 -16.06 2.99
N GLY A 131 6.17 -16.59 4.18
CA GLY A 131 4.95 -16.47 4.98
C GLY A 131 5.05 -15.36 6.03
N GLU A 132 4.02 -15.27 6.85
CA GLU A 132 3.92 -14.31 7.94
C GLU A 132 4.95 -14.55 9.04
N THR A 133 5.30 -13.50 9.73
CA THR A 133 6.21 -13.50 10.88
C THR A 133 5.67 -12.60 11.99
N GLN A 134 6.15 -12.81 13.21
CA GLN A 134 5.93 -11.92 14.36
C GLN A 134 7.21 -11.14 14.71
N ARG A 135 8.29 -11.32 13.94
CA ARG A 135 9.60 -10.71 14.21
C ARG A 135 9.87 -9.58 13.22
N PHE A 136 9.66 -8.36 13.67
CA PHE A 136 9.92 -7.16 12.86
C PHE A 136 11.03 -6.32 13.48
N SER A 137 12.01 -5.95 12.66
CA SER A 137 13.09 -5.04 13.05
C SER A 137 13.64 -4.29 11.83
N PRO A 138 13.93 -2.98 11.96
CA PRO A 138 14.62 -2.23 10.92
C PRO A 138 15.99 -2.82 10.53
N ALA A 139 16.59 -3.62 11.41
CA ALA A 139 17.88 -4.27 11.15
C ALA A 139 17.79 -5.47 10.19
N TYR A 140 16.60 -5.99 9.94
CA TYR A 140 16.39 -7.21 9.13
C TYR A 140 15.89 -6.93 7.72
N VAL A 141 15.80 -5.66 7.34
CA VAL A 141 15.25 -5.22 6.05
C VAL A 141 16.10 -4.14 5.42
N THR A 142 16.10 -4.07 4.10
CA THR A 142 16.83 -3.07 3.31
C THR A 142 15.90 -1.97 2.82
N GLY A 143 16.39 -0.72 2.82
CA GLY A 143 15.66 0.45 2.34
C GLY A 143 14.94 1.24 3.43
N GLY A 144 14.84 2.57 3.24
CA GLY A 144 14.26 3.49 4.21
C GLY A 144 12.80 3.18 4.52
N TYR A 145 12.01 2.97 3.48
CA TYR A 145 10.59 2.62 3.61
C TYR A 145 10.38 1.31 4.40
N ALA A 146 11.09 0.24 4.01
CA ALA A 146 11.03 -1.05 4.68
C ALA A 146 11.36 -0.95 6.18
N LYS A 147 12.41 -0.20 6.52
CA LYS A 147 12.84 0.05 7.91
C LYS A 147 11.76 0.76 8.73
N THR A 148 11.10 1.78 8.16
CA THR A 148 10.02 2.48 8.87
C THR A 148 8.79 1.61 9.04
N LYS A 149 8.40 0.82 8.02
CA LYS A 149 7.29 -0.12 8.12
C LYS A 149 7.56 -1.24 9.13
N ALA A 150 8.78 -1.79 9.17
CA ALA A 150 9.17 -2.78 10.19
C ALA A 150 9.13 -2.19 11.61
N ALA A 151 9.62 -0.95 11.80
CA ALA A 151 9.54 -0.25 13.08
C ALA A 151 8.10 -0.02 13.53
N ALA A 152 7.25 0.49 12.64
CA ALA A 152 5.84 0.74 12.94
C ALA A 152 5.08 -0.56 13.22
N THR A 153 5.27 -1.62 12.41
CA THR A 153 4.64 -2.93 12.65
C THR A 153 4.98 -3.48 14.03
N ARG A 154 6.25 -3.36 14.45
CA ARG A 154 6.67 -3.78 15.81
C ARG A 154 5.92 -3.02 16.91
N ILE A 155 5.75 -1.69 16.73
CA ILE A 155 5.02 -0.84 17.70
C ILE A 155 3.54 -1.24 17.75
N VAL A 156 2.93 -1.47 16.60
CA VAL A 156 1.53 -1.91 16.46
C VAL A 156 1.30 -3.25 17.14
N LEU A 157 2.17 -4.24 16.92
CA LEU A 157 2.10 -5.54 17.61
C LEU A 157 2.34 -5.44 19.12
N GLN A 158 3.17 -4.49 19.57
CA GLN A 158 3.30 -4.19 21.01
C GLN A 158 2.01 -3.59 21.59
N ALA A 159 1.28 -2.79 20.81
CA ALA A 159 -0.02 -2.25 21.23
C ALA A 159 -1.07 -3.37 21.38
N ALA A 160 -1.05 -4.36 20.47
CA ALA A 160 -1.90 -5.56 20.59
C ALA A 160 -1.62 -6.33 21.88
N LYS A 161 -0.35 -6.56 22.23
CA LYS A 161 0.05 -7.21 23.49
C LYS A 161 -0.38 -6.44 24.74
N ARG A 162 -0.71 -5.14 24.61
CA ARG A 162 -1.20 -4.28 25.68
C ARG A 162 -2.73 -4.10 25.65
N GLY A 163 -3.44 -4.97 24.93
CA GLY A 163 -4.91 -5.08 24.95
C GLY A 163 -5.65 -4.28 23.88
N LEU A 164 -4.96 -3.59 22.94
CA LEU A 164 -5.63 -2.99 21.79
C LEU A 164 -5.93 -4.09 20.75
N ASP A 165 -7.17 -4.19 20.28
CA ASP A 165 -7.50 -5.12 19.18
C ASP A 165 -6.90 -4.60 17.87
N VAL A 166 -5.85 -5.26 17.40
CA VAL A 166 -5.11 -4.86 16.19
C VAL A 166 -4.92 -6.04 15.27
N VAL A 167 -5.18 -5.83 14.00
CA VAL A 167 -4.82 -6.77 12.92
C VAL A 167 -3.86 -6.08 11.97
N VAL A 168 -2.81 -6.77 11.56
CA VAL A 168 -1.81 -6.24 10.62
C VAL A 168 -1.96 -6.91 9.27
N VAL A 169 -2.05 -6.13 8.19
CA VAL A 169 -2.01 -6.64 6.83
C VAL A 169 -0.73 -6.21 6.12
N HIS A 170 -0.16 -7.11 5.33
CA HIS A 170 1.07 -6.91 4.57
C HIS A 170 0.79 -7.06 3.06
N PRO A 171 0.37 -5.99 2.38
CA PRO A 171 0.22 -6.03 0.93
C PRO A 171 1.57 -6.22 0.23
N SER A 172 1.56 -6.96 -0.90
CA SER A 172 2.66 -6.99 -1.86
C SER A 172 2.62 -5.79 -2.82
N GLY A 173 3.18 -5.88 -4.00
CA GLY A 173 3.21 -4.79 -4.98
C GLY A 173 1.80 -4.46 -5.51
N ILE A 174 1.21 -3.38 -5.06
CA ILE A 174 -0.16 -3.00 -5.41
C ILE A 174 -0.22 -2.43 -6.82
N LEU A 175 -1.01 -3.08 -7.69
CA LEU A 175 -1.45 -2.62 -9.00
C LEU A 175 -2.96 -2.42 -9.03
N GLY A 176 -3.47 -1.87 -10.12
CA GLY A 176 -4.92 -1.81 -10.35
C GLY A 176 -5.43 -0.43 -10.72
N PRO A 177 -6.76 -0.33 -10.96
CA PRO A 177 -7.43 0.92 -11.32
C PRO A 177 -7.53 1.90 -10.15
N TYR A 178 -8.01 3.11 -10.44
CA TYR A 178 -8.38 4.17 -9.49
C TYR A 178 -7.19 4.91 -8.83
N ASP A 179 -5.96 4.71 -9.30
CA ASP A 179 -4.84 5.48 -8.76
C ASP A 179 -4.87 6.93 -9.25
N ARG A 180 -4.98 7.86 -8.32
CA ARG A 180 -4.84 9.31 -8.55
C ARG A 180 -3.75 9.91 -7.67
N SER A 181 -3.04 9.06 -6.92
CA SER A 181 -2.04 9.46 -5.93
C SER A 181 -0.59 9.29 -6.42
N GLY A 182 -0.40 8.67 -7.59
CA GLY A 182 0.91 8.43 -8.18
C GLY A 182 1.60 7.20 -7.59
N ASN A 183 0.90 6.08 -7.52
CA ASN A 183 1.51 4.79 -7.19
C ASN A 183 2.61 4.47 -8.20
N HIS A 184 3.80 4.16 -7.71
CA HIS A 184 5.00 3.96 -8.52
C HIS A 184 4.87 2.84 -9.57
N LEU A 185 4.18 1.75 -9.23
CA LEU A 185 3.97 0.62 -10.13
C LEU A 185 2.93 0.95 -11.20
N VAL A 186 1.88 1.68 -10.84
CA VAL A 186 0.88 2.19 -11.80
C VAL A 186 1.51 3.24 -12.71
N GLN A 187 2.37 4.14 -12.18
CA GLN A 187 3.13 5.11 -12.96
C GLN A 187 3.99 4.43 -14.03
N MET A 188 4.65 3.32 -13.72
CA MET A 188 5.45 2.57 -14.69
C MET A 188 4.60 2.11 -15.88
N VAL A 189 3.40 1.59 -15.64
CA VAL A 189 2.49 1.17 -16.72
C VAL A 189 1.99 2.40 -17.50
N ALA A 190 1.64 3.49 -16.82
CA ALA A 190 1.24 4.74 -17.48
C ALA A 190 2.35 5.30 -18.38
N GLU A 191 3.61 5.30 -17.95
CA GLU A 191 4.76 5.73 -18.76
C GLU A 191 4.99 4.79 -19.96
N TYR A 192 4.75 3.50 -19.82
CA TYR A 192 4.76 2.56 -20.93
C TYR A 192 3.66 2.89 -21.97
N LEU A 193 2.43 3.08 -21.52
CA LEU A 193 1.30 3.40 -22.39
C LEU A 193 1.49 4.72 -23.12
N ASN A 194 2.09 5.70 -22.47
CA ASN A 194 2.40 7.02 -23.05
C ASN A 194 3.66 7.04 -23.92
N GLY A 195 4.41 5.92 -24.01
CA GLY A 195 5.63 5.83 -24.80
C GLY A 195 6.83 6.57 -24.21
N THR A 196 6.79 6.94 -22.92
CA THR A 196 7.88 7.63 -22.23
C THR A 196 8.84 6.68 -21.49
N LEU A 197 8.43 5.41 -21.30
CA LEU A 197 9.28 4.36 -20.76
C LEU A 197 10.16 3.78 -21.87
N PRO A 198 11.49 3.97 -21.86
CA PRO A 198 12.35 3.57 -22.98
C PRO A 198 12.64 2.06 -23.02
N ALA A 199 12.63 1.40 -21.87
CA ALA A 199 12.93 -0.02 -21.72
C ALA A 199 12.38 -0.55 -20.41
N CYS A 200 12.12 -1.85 -20.32
CA CYS A 200 11.88 -2.50 -19.04
C CYS A 200 13.19 -3.12 -18.49
N VAL A 201 13.22 -3.37 -17.17
CA VAL A 201 14.36 -4.01 -16.52
C VAL A 201 14.00 -5.46 -16.19
N LYS A 202 14.95 -6.38 -16.36
CA LYS A 202 14.77 -7.79 -15.99
C LYS A 202 14.51 -7.92 -14.49
N GLY A 203 13.51 -8.73 -14.12
CA GLY A 203 13.08 -8.98 -12.74
C GLY A 203 11.59 -8.70 -12.56
N GLY A 204 11.12 -8.86 -11.34
CA GLY A 204 9.69 -8.76 -11.04
C GLY A 204 9.42 -8.50 -9.57
N TYR A 205 8.14 -8.44 -9.27
CA TYR A 205 7.60 -8.32 -7.93
C TYR A 205 6.52 -9.37 -7.71
N ASP A 206 6.21 -9.64 -6.47
CA ASP A 206 4.93 -10.22 -6.11
C ASP A 206 3.90 -9.11 -6.17
N PHE A 207 2.85 -9.29 -6.96
CA PHE A 207 1.82 -8.28 -7.21
C PHE A 207 0.48 -8.66 -6.60
N VAL A 208 -0.38 -7.66 -6.46
CA VAL A 208 -1.76 -7.82 -6.00
C VAL A 208 -2.64 -6.68 -6.49
N ASP A 209 -3.91 -6.94 -6.74
CA ASP A 209 -4.89 -5.92 -7.08
C ASP A 209 -5.25 -5.06 -5.88
N VAL A 210 -5.33 -3.74 -6.07
CA VAL A 210 -5.73 -2.78 -5.02
C VAL A 210 -7.11 -3.08 -4.45
N ARG A 211 -8.04 -3.58 -5.27
CA ARG A 211 -9.41 -3.94 -4.87
C ARG A 211 -9.41 -5.15 -3.95
N ASP A 212 -8.50 -6.11 -4.19
CA ASP A 212 -8.36 -7.29 -3.34
C ASP A 212 -7.65 -6.96 -2.04
N VAL A 213 -6.67 -6.04 -2.06
CA VAL A 213 -6.08 -5.51 -0.82
C VAL A 213 -7.13 -4.76 0.00
N ALA A 214 -7.97 -3.95 -0.65
CA ALA A 214 -9.07 -3.25 0.03
C ALA A 214 -10.04 -4.25 0.67
N GLN A 215 -10.49 -5.25 -0.09
CA GLN A 215 -11.32 -6.33 0.42
C GLN A 215 -10.63 -7.11 1.55
N GLY A 216 -9.33 -7.40 1.41
CA GLY A 216 -8.54 -8.05 2.45
C GLY A 216 -8.46 -7.23 3.76
N CYS A 217 -8.39 -5.90 3.68
CA CYS A 217 -8.47 -5.02 4.85
C CYS A 217 -9.84 -5.10 5.53
N LEU A 218 -10.93 -5.15 4.75
CA LEU A 218 -12.30 -5.29 5.29
C LEU A 218 -12.51 -6.68 5.90
N LEU A 219 -12.02 -7.73 5.27
CA LEU A 219 -12.04 -9.09 5.84
C LEU A 219 -11.22 -9.18 7.13
N ALA A 220 -10.05 -8.54 7.17
CA ALA A 220 -9.23 -8.45 8.38
C ALA A 220 -9.93 -7.68 9.51
N ALA A 221 -10.69 -6.63 9.15
CA ALA A 221 -11.51 -5.90 10.11
C ALA A 221 -12.63 -6.78 10.70
N GLU A 222 -13.19 -7.68 9.93
CA GLU A 222 -14.30 -8.55 10.33
C GLU A 222 -13.83 -9.83 11.04
N LYS A 223 -12.89 -10.56 10.42
CA LYS A 223 -12.52 -11.93 10.79
C LYS A 223 -11.10 -12.06 11.37
N GLY A 224 -10.26 -11.03 11.22
CA GLY A 224 -8.87 -11.09 11.64
C GLY A 224 -8.73 -11.35 13.14
N ARG A 225 -7.76 -12.17 13.51
CA ARG A 225 -7.43 -12.41 14.93
C ARG A 225 -6.53 -11.30 15.44
N SER A 226 -6.84 -10.79 16.63
CA SER A 226 -6.04 -9.72 17.27
C SER A 226 -4.58 -10.14 17.46
N GLY A 227 -3.67 -9.25 17.11
CA GLY A 227 -2.22 -9.48 17.17
C GLY A 227 -1.65 -10.29 16.00
N GLU A 228 -2.48 -10.71 15.02
CA GLU A 228 -2.04 -11.50 13.87
C GLU A 228 -1.69 -10.64 12.66
N CYS A 229 -0.80 -11.21 11.84
CA CYS A 229 -0.37 -10.67 10.56
C CYS A 229 -0.95 -11.50 9.43
N TYR A 230 -1.36 -10.84 8.33
CA TYR A 230 -1.86 -11.46 7.13
C TYR A 230 -1.20 -10.86 5.90
N ILE A 231 -0.61 -11.69 5.06
CA ILE A 231 -0.06 -11.26 3.77
C ILE A 231 -1.21 -11.19 2.75
N LEU A 232 -1.31 -10.06 2.07
CA LEU A 232 -2.26 -9.83 0.99
C LEU A 232 -1.46 -9.74 -0.32
N SER A 233 -1.26 -10.87 -0.97
CA SER A 233 -0.54 -11.03 -2.23
C SER A 233 -1.37 -11.83 -3.22
N ASP A 234 -0.98 -11.83 -4.49
CA ASP A 234 -1.48 -12.78 -5.49
C ASP A 234 -0.32 -13.66 -5.96
N ARG A 235 0.51 -13.16 -6.87
CA ARG A 235 1.63 -13.93 -7.41
C ARG A 235 2.83 -13.08 -7.84
N TYR A 236 4.00 -13.73 -7.87
CA TYR A 236 5.17 -13.15 -8.51
C TYR A 236 4.99 -13.09 -10.03
N CYS A 237 5.31 -11.94 -10.60
CA CYS A 237 5.27 -11.70 -12.03
C CYS A 237 6.46 -10.83 -12.46
N GLU A 238 7.06 -11.14 -13.61
CA GLU A 238 8.11 -10.29 -14.17
C GLU A 238 7.51 -8.98 -14.74
N ILE A 239 8.25 -7.88 -14.66
CA ILE A 239 7.84 -6.60 -15.25
C ILE A 239 7.53 -6.75 -16.75
N ARG A 240 8.31 -7.58 -17.45
CA ARG A 240 8.07 -7.87 -18.86
C ARG A 240 6.68 -8.47 -19.10
N GLU A 241 6.23 -9.37 -18.23
CA GLU A 241 4.91 -10.00 -18.34
C GLU A 241 3.80 -8.97 -18.08
N VAL A 242 3.94 -8.13 -17.04
CA VAL A 242 3.00 -7.03 -16.76
C VAL A 242 2.86 -6.10 -17.96
N LEU A 243 3.98 -5.67 -18.54
CA LEU A 243 3.97 -4.80 -19.72
C LEU A 243 3.47 -5.49 -20.99
N ALA A 244 3.66 -6.83 -21.12
CA ALA A 244 3.09 -7.59 -22.22
C ALA A 244 1.56 -7.61 -22.18
N ILE A 245 0.99 -7.87 -20.99
CA ILE A 245 -0.48 -7.86 -20.78
C ILE A 245 -1.03 -6.45 -21.04
N ALA A 246 -0.39 -5.42 -20.49
CA ALA A 246 -0.78 -4.03 -20.71
C ALA A 246 -0.68 -3.63 -22.19
N GLY A 247 0.39 -4.06 -22.87
CA GLY A 247 0.58 -3.82 -24.29
C GLY A 247 -0.47 -4.49 -25.17
N ALA A 248 -0.80 -5.74 -24.87
CA ALA A 248 -1.86 -6.45 -25.58
C ALA A 248 -3.22 -5.75 -25.41
N ALA A 249 -3.54 -5.24 -24.21
CA ALA A 249 -4.77 -4.50 -23.95
C ALA A 249 -4.82 -3.13 -24.67
N ALA A 250 -3.67 -2.47 -24.89
CA ALA A 250 -3.59 -1.12 -25.45
C ALA A 250 -3.05 -1.05 -26.90
N GLY A 251 -2.79 -2.20 -27.53
CA GLY A 251 -2.19 -2.23 -28.88
C GLY A 251 -0.75 -1.69 -28.95
N LYS A 252 0.02 -1.79 -27.86
CA LYS A 252 1.40 -1.27 -27.77
C LYS A 252 2.44 -2.37 -28.01
N LYS A 253 3.56 -2.01 -28.60
CA LYS A 253 4.68 -2.93 -28.82
C LYS A 253 5.48 -3.15 -27.54
N MET A 254 6.05 -4.35 -27.41
CA MET A 254 6.95 -4.69 -26.30
C MET A 254 8.21 -3.82 -26.30
N LEU A 255 8.64 -3.46 -25.09
CA LEU A 255 9.89 -2.74 -24.88
C LEU A 255 11.09 -3.70 -24.83
N PRO A 256 12.30 -3.22 -25.19
CA PRO A 256 13.53 -3.96 -24.93
C PRO A 256 13.72 -4.20 -23.45
N VAL A 257 14.29 -5.36 -23.10
CA VAL A 257 14.57 -5.76 -21.72
C VAL A 257 16.03 -5.52 -21.40
N LEU A 258 16.31 -4.68 -20.44
CA LEU A 258 17.66 -4.39 -19.97
C LEU A 258 18.04 -5.31 -18.80
N PRO A 259 19.27 -5.86 -18.79
CA PRO A 259 19.81 -6.55 -17.62
C PRO A 259 19.93 -5.59 -16.42
N ILE A 260 19.74 -6.11 -15.21
CA ILE A 260 19.78 -5.30 -13.97
C ILE A 260 21.10 -4.52 -13.83
N TRP A 261 22.24 -5.11 -14.24
CA TRP A 261 23.53 -4.43 -14.12
C TRP A 261 23.61 -3.15 -14.97
N MET A 262 23.03 -3.14 -16.19
CA MET A 262 22.91 -1.93 -17.00
C MET A 262 22.02 -0.88 -16.35
N ALA A 263 20.87 -1.31 -15.80
CA ALA A 263 19.99 -0.42 -15.08
C ALA A 263 20.66 0.18 -13.82
N LYS A 264 21.47 -0.59 -13.10
CA LYS A 264 22.24 -0.10 -11.95
C LYS A 264 23.26 0.97 -12.38
N MET A 265 23.93 0.82 -13.52
CA MET A 265 24.85 1.84 -14.05
C MET A 265 24.12 3.11 -14.49
N ALA A 266 22.92 2.99 -15.06
CA ALA A 266 22.13 4.13 -15.51
C ALA A 266 21.38 4.85 -14.36
N ALA A 267 21.11 4.17 -13.24
CA ALA A 267 20.30 4.70 -12.14
C ALA A 267 20.72 6.08 -11.60
N PRO A 268 22.01 6.40 -11.39
CA PRO A 268 22.42 7.72 -10.92
C PRO A 268 22.04 8.85 -11.88
N PHE A 269 22.17 8.61 -13.19
CA PHE A 269 21.82 9.58 -14.24
C PHE A 269 20.28 9.76 -14.32
N ILE A 270 19.53 8.66 -14.23
CA ILE A 270 18.07 8.69 -14.20
C ILE A 270 17.58 9.47 -12.97
N GLN A 271 18.16 9.24 -11.80
CA GLN A 271 17.83 9.97 -10.58
C GLN A 271 18.12 11.47 -10.70
N LEU A 272 19.30 11.83 -11.24
CA LEU A 272 19.67 13.24 -11.44
C LEU A 272 18.70 13.94 -12.41
N HIS A 273 18.35 13.27 -13.51
CA HIS A 273 17.37 13.80 -14.48
C HIS A 273 15.98 13.96 -13.87
N ALA A 274 15.50 12.96 -13.12
CA ALA A 274 14.22 13.01 -12.42
C ALA A 274 14.15 14.15 -11.40
N ARG A 275 15.24 14.37 -10.63
CA ARG A 275 15.36 15.49 -9.67
C ARG A 275 15.27 16.85 -10.39
N ARG A 276 15.94 17.03 -11.53
CA ARG A 276 15.87 18.26 -12.31
C ARG A 276 14.46 18.54 -12.82
N LYS A 277 13.72 17.49 -13.19
CA LYS A 277 12.32 17.59 -13.64
C LYS A 277 11.29 17.56 -12.51
N LYS A 278 11.72 17.55 -11.25
CA LYS A 278 10.85 17.40 -10.07
C LYS A 278 9.88 16.19 -10.16
N ARG A 279 10.35 15.11 -10.79
CA ARG A 279 9.60 13.85 -10.92
C ARG A 279 10.21 12.77 -10.03
N ARG A 280 9.40 11.82 -9.60
CA ARG A 280 9.91 10.63 -8.89
C ARG A 280 10.63 9.71 -9.88
N PRO A 281 11.88 9.26 -9.59
CA PRO A 281 12.56 8.31 -10.46
C PRO A 281 11.90 6.94 -10.39
N LEU A 282 11.72 6.25 -11.53
CA LEU A 282 11.22 4.86 -11.54
C LEU A 282 12.25 3.86 -11.00
N TYR A 283 13.53 4.12 -11.23
CA TYR A 283 14.61 3.21 -10.85
C TYR A 283 15.57 3.88 -9.88
N THR A 284 15.71 3.27 -8.70
CA THR A 284 16.71 3.61 -7.69
C THR A 284 17.52 2.36 -7.36
N ALA A 285 18.62 2.50 -6.63
CA ALA A 285 19.38 1.34 -6.17
C ALA A 285 18.53 0.37 -5.35
N TYR A 286 17.62 0.90 -4.53
CA TYR A 286 16.68 0.10 -3.74
C TYR A 286 15.64 -0.61 -4.62
N SER A 287 14.96 0.10 -5.53
CA SER A 287 13.97 -0.53 -6.40
C SER A 287 14.59 -1.61 -7.30
N LEU A 288 15.83 -1.42 -7.76
CA LEU A 288 16.58 -2.43 -8.51
C LEU A 288 17.04 -3.61 -7.64
N HIS A 289 17.27 -3.40 -6.34
CA HIS A 289 17.53 -4.49 -5.39
C HIS A 289 16.29 -5.36 -5.24
N VAL A 290 15.15 -4.75 -4.93
CA VAL A 290 13.88 -5.47 -4.77
C VAL A 290 13.47 -6.17 -6.07
N LEU A 291 13.60 -5.49 -7.23
CA LEU A 291 13.30 -6.08 -8.54
C LEU A 291 14.12 -7.34 -8.82
N GLY A 292 15.35 -7.38 -8.33
CA GLY A 292 16.27 -8.50 -8.50
C GLY A 292 16.17 -9.58 -7.43
N SER A 293 15.47 -9.35 -6.32
CA SER A 293 15.37 -10.32 -5.22
C SER A 293 14.55 -11.55 -5.61
N GLY A 294 13.53 -11.36 -6.45
CA GLY A 294 12.62 -12.44 -6.86
C GLY A 294 11.79 -12.98 -5.68
N GLU A 295 11.54 -12.18 -4.67
CA GLU A 295 10.77 -12.55 -3.49
C GLU A 295 9.33 -12.92 -3.88
N ARG A 296 8.83 -13.95 -3.23
CA ARG A 296 7.46 -14.47 -3.39
C ARG A 296 6.82 -14.57 -2.03
N PHE A 297 5.55 -14.25 -1.94
CA PHE A 297 4.81 -14.22 -0.68
C PHE A 297 3.60 -15.17 -0.74
N SER A 298 3.25 -15.76 0.41
CA SER A 298 2.10 -16.65 0.52
C SER A 298 0.93 -15.92 1.18
N HIS A 299 -0.19 -15.87 0.51
CA HIS A 299 -1.46 -15.40 1.08
C HIS A 299 -2.29 -16.55 1.70
N LYS A 300 -1.71 -17.75 1.82
CA LYS A 300 -2.43 -18.94 2.29
C LYS A 300 -3.15 -18.70 3.61
N LYS A 301 -2.50 -18.06 4.58
CA LYS A 301 -3.11 -17.74 5.88
C LYS A 301 -4.31 -16.80 5.74
N ALA A 302 -4.20 -15.77 4.89
CA ALA A 302 -5.30 -14.86 4.62
C ALA A 302 -6.47 -15.60 3.95
N THR A 303 -6.19 -16.52 3.03
CA THR A 303 -7.22 -17.38 2.42
C THR A 303 -7.91 -18.27 3.46
N ASP A 304 -7.14 -18.98 4.27
CA ASP A 304 -7.67 -19.96 5.22
C ASP A 304 -8.47 -19.31 6.35
N GLU A 305 -8.02 -18.15 6.87
CA GLU A 305 -8.59 -17.52 8.06
C GLU A 305 -9.57 -16.38 7.75
N LEU A 306 -9.36 -15.66 6.66
CA LEU A 306 -10.18 -14.51 6.30
C LEU A 306 -11.14 -14.80 5.13
N GLY A 307 -10.88 -15.83 4.33
CA GLY A 307 -11.57 -16.07 3.06
C GLY A 307 -11.09 -15.10 1.96
N TYR A 308 -9.81 -14.72 2.00
CA TYR A 308 -9.19 -13.86 1.00
C TYR A 308 -8.91 -14.64 -0.30
N HIS A 309 -9.39 -14.13 -1.43
CA HIS A 309 -9.18 -14.70 -2.76
C HIS A 309 -8.85 -13.57 -3.74
N PRO A 310 -7.57 -13.42 -4.12
CA PRO A 310 -7.18 -12.41 -5.09
C PRO A 310 -7.67 -12.79 -6.50
N ARG A 311 -7.96 -11.76 -7.31
CA ARG A 311 -8.32 -11.93 -8.72
C ARG A 311 -7.11 -12.21 -9.58
N ASP A 312 -7.34 -12.68 -10.81
CA ASP A 312 -6.27 -12.87 -11.78
C ASP A 312 -5.57 -11.54 -12.10
N LEU A 313 -4.25 -11.55 -12.07
CA LEU A 313 -3.41 -10.38 -12.39
C LEU A 313 -3.65 -9.84 -13.80
N GLN A 314 -4.06 -10.70 -14.76
CA GLN A 314 -4.41 -10.23 -16.10
C GLN A 314 -5.65 -9.33 -16.10
N GLU A 315 -6.67 -9.66 -15.30
CA GLU A 315 -7.85 -8.82 -15.09
C GLU A 315 -7.44 -7.48 -14.48
N THR A 316 -6.63 -7.52 -13.41
CA THR A 316 -6.08 -6.33 -12.75
C THR A 316 -5.41 -5.38 -13.74
N ILE A 317 -4.54 -5.92 -14.61
CA ILE A 317 -3.78 -5.11 -15.56
C ILE A 317 -4.69 -4.55 -16.66
N ARG A 318 -5.64 -5.32 -17.17
CA ARG A 318 -6.61 -4.84 -18.17
C ARG A 318 -7.47 -3.70 -17.64
N ASP A 319 -8.00 -3.86 -16.43
CA ASP A 319 -8.82 -2.82 -15.79
C ASP A 319 -8.01 -1.55 -15.49
N MET A 320 -6.75 -1.72 -15.05
CA MET A 320 -5.84 -0.59 -14.85
C MET A 320 -5.54 0.13 -16.16
N VAL A 321 -5.32 -0.59 -17.27
CA VAL A 321 -5.11 0.02 -18.59
C VAL A 321 -6.35 0.80 -19.02
N ALA A 322 -7.54 0.24 -18.83
CA ALA A 322 -8.80 0.91 -19.15
C ALA A 322 -9.01 2.20 -18.33
N ASP A 323 -8.62 2.19 -17.01
CA ASP A 323 -8.71 3.38 -16.15
C ASP A 323 -7.65 4.46 -16.49
N LEU A 324 -6.50 4.07 -17.04
CA LEU A 324 -5.42 4.96 -17.44
C LEU A 324 -5.61 5.58 -18.84
N GLN A 325 -6.41 4.95 -19.69
CA GLN A 325 -6.73 5.50 -21.00
C GLN A 325 -7.79 6.59 -20.90
N PRO A 326 -7.70 7.66 -21.71
CA PRO A 326 -8.78 8.64 -21.80
C PRO A 326 -10.08 7.91 -22.18
N GLN A 327 -11.14 8.09 -21.39
CA GLN A 327 -12.47 7.64 -21.79
C GLN A 327 -12.81 8.32 -23.12
N PRO A 328 -13.28 7.59 -24.14
CA PRO A 328 -13.82 8.24 -25.33
C PRO A 328 -14.95 9.17 -24.90
N VAL A 329 -14.82 10.43 -25.30
CA VAL A 329 -15.83 11.50 -25.06
C VAL A 329 -17.09 11.18 -25.86
#